data_a98234f8003bd8eca71a93a9bd5153f1
#
_entry.id   a98234f8003bd8eca71a93a9bd5153f1
#
_cell.length_a   1.000
_cell.length_b   1.000
_cell.length_c   1.000
_cell.angle_alpha   90.00
_cell.angle_beta   90.00
_cell.angle_gamma   90.00
#
_symmetry.space_group_name_H-M   'P 1'
#
loop_
_entity.id
_entity.type
_entity.pdbx_description
1 polymer ?
#
loop_
_entity_poly.entity_id
_entity_poly.type
_entity_poly.pdbx_seq_one_letter_code
_entity_poly.pdbx_strand_id
1 'polypeptide(L)'
;VGVTRSYEIRTYGCQMNVHDSERLAGLLEDAGYVRAPEGSDGDADVVVFNTCAVRENADNRLYGNLGHLAPKKAKRPGMQIAVGGCLAQKDRDTIVKKAPWVDVVFGTHNIGKLPVLLERARVQQEAQVEIAESLEAFPSTLPTRRESAYAAWVSISVGCNNTCTFCIVPALRGKEKDRRPGDILAEVEALVAEGVSEITLLGQNVNAYGSDIGDREAFSKLLRACGKIDGLERVRFTSPHPRDFTDDVIAAMAETPNVMPQLHMPLQSGSDAVLKAMRRSYRQERYLGIIEKVRAAIPDAAITTDIIVGFPGETEEDFEQTLHVVREARFAQAFTFQYSKRPGTPAAEMDGQVPKEVVQARYERLVALQEEISWAENKKQVGRTLELMVAEGEGRKDDATHRLSGRAPDNRLVHFTKPEQEVRPGDVVTVEVTYAAPHHLLAEGPVLDVRRTRAGDAWDKRNAAEAAKPAGVMLGLPKIGVPEPLPAAASSGCGCD
;
A
#
# COMPACT_ATOMS: atom_id res chain seq x y z
N VAL A 1 -4.98 -0.07 38.83
CA VAL A 1 -5.18 0.61 37.53
C VAL A 1 -3.90 0.36 36.75
N GLY A 2 -3.95 -0.57 35.74
CA GLY A 2 -2.79 -0.88 34.91
C GLY A 2 -2.44 0.36 34.07
N VAL A 3 -1.15 0.66 33.96
CA VAL A 3 -0.66 1.71 33.04
C VAL A 3 -1.02 1.30 31.62
N THR A 4 -1.80 2.11 30.92
CA THR A 4 -2.15 1.90 29.51
C THR A 4 -0.87 1.98 28.68
N ARG A 5 -0.54 0.92 27.95
CA ARG A 5 0.68 0.84 27.13
C ARG A 5 0.45 1.45 25.75
N SER A 6 1.45 2.15 25.26
CA SER A 6 1.43 2.74 23.93
C SER A 6 2.02 1.80 22.87
N TYR A 7 1.54 1.94 21.60
CA TYR A 7 2.09 1.20 20.47
C TYR A 7 2.38 2.11 19.26
N GLU A 8 3.37 1.70 18.49
CA GLU A 8 3.72 2.27 17.18
C GLU A 8 3.84 1.13 16.16
N ILE A 9 3.28 1.30 14.97
CA ILE A 9 3.43 0.33 13.87
C ILE A 9 4.19 0.99 12.72
N ARG A 10 5.27 0.36 12.28
CA ARG A 10 6.08 0.76 11.14
C ARG A 10 5.88 -0.21 9.98
N THR A 11 5.23 0.26 8.93
CA THR A 11 4.89 -0.55 7.76
C THR A 11 5.88 -0.32 6.63
N TYR A 12 6.50 -1.40 6.17
CA TYR A 12 7.39 -1.39 4.99
C TYR A 12 6.88 -2.40 3.98
N GLY A 13 6.26 -1.95 2.89
CA GLY A 13 5.79 -2.92 1.90
C GLY A 13 4.75 -2.41 0.92
N CYS A 14 3.86 -3.31 0.55
CA CYS A 14 2.77 -3.08 -0.38
C CYS A 14 1.44 -2.86 0.35
N GLN A 15 0.36 -2.66 -0.40
CA GLN A 15 -0.99 -2.45 0.12
C GLN A 15 -1.46 -3.58 1.07
N MET A 16 -1.04 -4.82 0.81
CA MET A 16 -1.32 -5.94 1.72
C MET A 16 -0.68 -5.75 3.10
N ASN A 17 0.54 -5.18 3.16
CA ASN A 17 1.16 -4.87 4.46
C ASN A 17 0.44 -3.70 5.15
N VAL A 18 -0.04 -2.71 4.41
CA VAL A 18 -0.85 -1.62 5.00
C VAL A 18 -2.11 -2.19 5.63
N HIS A 19 -2.86 -3.02 4.90
CA HIS A 19 -4.05 -3.68 5.41
C HIS A 19 -3.75 -4.59 6.62
N ASP A 20 -2.66 -5.36 6.58
CA ASP A 20 -2.22 -6.15 7.72
C ASP A 20 -1.90 -5.26 8.94
N SER A 21 -1.32 -4.07 8.73
CA SER A 21 -1.02 -3.09 9.79
C SER A 21 -2.27 -2.48 10.41
N GLU A 22 -3.30 -2.19 9.62
CA GLU A 22 -4.59 -1.73 10.12
C GLU A 22 -5.24 -2.77 11.05
N ARG A 23 -5.12 -4.06 10.71
CA ARG A 23 -5.57 -5.17 11.56
C ARG A 23 -4.75 -5.31 12.83
N LEU A 24 -3.40 -5.18 12.73
CA LEU A 24 -2.53 -5.19 13.89
C LEU A 24 -2.87 -4.04 14.85
N ALA A 25 -3.14 -2.85 14.32
CA ALA A 25 -3.57 -1.70 15.10
C ALA A 25 -4.89 -1.96 15.83
N GLY A 26 -5.90 -2.49 15.12
CA GLY A 26 -7.18 -2.85 15.70
C GLY A 26 -7.05 -3.87 16.83
N LEU A 27 -6.26 -4.92 16.63
CA LEU A 27 -5.99 -5.95 17.66
C LEU A 27 -5.31 -5.39 18.91
N LEU A 28 -4.37 -4.46 18.74
CA LEU A 28 -3.70 -3.82 19.87
C LEU A 28 -4.65 -2.89 20.63
N GLU A 29 -5.48 -2.11 19.94
CA GLU A 29 -6.48 -1.25 20.57
C GLU A 29 -7.55 -2.05 21.30
N ASP A 30 -8.02 -3.16 20.74
CA ASP A 30 -8.94 -4.09 21.38
C ASP A 30 -8.33 -4.74 22.64
N ALA A 31 -7.02 -4.97 22.64
CA ALA A 31 -6.26 -5.44 23.79
C ALA A 31 -5.92 -4.33 24.82
N GLY A 32 -6.41 -3.10 24.63
CA GLY A 32 -6.26 -1.97 25.55
C GLY A 32 -4.99 -1.15 25.38
N TYR A 33 -4.24 -1.32 24.28
CA TYR A 33 -3.13 -0.45 23.94
C TYR A 33 -3.64 0.86 23.31
N VAL A 34 -2.86 1.94 23.42
CA VAL A 34 -3.15 3.22 22.76
C VAL A 34 -2.07 3.55 21.73
N ARG A 35 -2.47 4.15 20.61
CA ARG A 35 -1.51 4.58 19.59
C ARG A 35 -0.60 5.68 20.15
N ALA A 36 0.70 5.55 19.96
CA ALA A 36 1.66 6.58 20.32
C ALA A 36 1.45 7.83 19.42
N PRO A 37 1.72 9.05 19.93
CA PRO A 37 1.67 10.26 19.12
C PRO A 37 2.57 10.16 17.88
N GLU A 38 2.18 10.84 16.81
CA GLU A 38 3.04 10.98 15.63
C GLU A 38 4.39 11.63 16.02
N GLY A 39 5.47 11.11 15.44
CA GLY A 39 6.81 11.59 15.77
C GLY A 39 7.40 11.03 17.06
N SER A 40 6.75 10.08 17.73
CA SER A 40 7.30 9.41 18.93
C SER A 40 8.61 8.64 18.67
N ASP A 41 8.94 8.39 17.42
CA ASP A 41 10.20 7.80 16.91
C ASP A 41 10.77 6.66 17.78
N GLY A 42 9.91 5.69 18.10
CA GLY A 42 10.28 4.51 18.90
C GLY A 42 10.26 4.76 20.41
N ASP A 43 9.55 5.75 20.90
CA ASP A 43 9.32 5.96 22.32
C ASP A 43 8.04 5.26 22.84
N ALA A 44 7.32 4.55 21.97
CA ALA A 44 6.20 3.69 22.33
C ALA A 44 6.66 2.51 23.21
N ASP A 45 5.73 1.97 24.01
CA ASP A 45 5.99 0.77 24.83
C ASP A 45 6.07 -0.49 24.00
N VAL A 46 5.42 -0.49 22.83
CA VAL A 46 5.48 -1.56 21.83
C VAL A 46 5.75 -0.97 20.46
N VAL A 47 6.81 -1.41 19.78
CA VAL A 47 7.08 -1.05 18.38
C VAL A 47 6.94 -2.29 17.52
N VAL A 48 6.02 -2.24 16.56
CA VAL A 48 5.74 -3.35 15.63
C VAL A 48 6.25 -2.99 14.24
N PHE A 49 7.11 -3.82 13.68
CA PHE A 49 7.53 -3.75 12.29
C PHE A 49 6.71 -4.72 11.45
N ASN A 50 5.95 -4.21 10.50
CA ASN A 50 5.28 -5.05 9.50
C ASN A 50 6.03 -4.88 8.15
N THR A 51 6.69 -5.95 7.72
CA THR A 51 7.72 -5.87 6.69
C THR A 51 7.46 -6.76 5.49
N CYS A 52 7.84 -6.26 4.30
CA CYS A 52 7.78 -6.97 3.03
C CYS A 52 9.08 -7.74 2.76
N ALA A 53 8.99 -8.92 2.17
CA ALA A 53 10.15 -9.67 1.66
C ALA A 53 10.33 -9.53 0.13
N VAL A 54 9.52 -8.69 -0.52
CA VAL A 54 9.52 -8.55 -1.99
C VAL A 54 10.45 -7.44 -2.46
N ARG A 55 10.78 -6.47 -1.60
CA ARG A 55 11.66 -5.33 -1.93
C ARG A 55 13.00 -5.49 -1.22
N GLU A 56 14.09 -5.53 -1.97
CA GLU A 56 15.47 -5.71 -1.45
C GLU A 56 15.83 -4.73 -0.33
N ASN A 57 15.44 -3.48 -0.47
CA ASN A 57 15.68 -2.45 0.55
C ASN A 57 14.85 -2.59 1.84
N ALA A 58 13.85 -3.49 1.88
CA ALA A 58 13.05 -3.69 3.08
C ALA A 58 13.86 -4.40 4.18
N ASP A 59 14.70 -5.37 3.81
CA ASP A 59 15.58 -6.09 4.73
C ASP A 59 16.57 -5.13 5.40
N ASN A 60 17.27 -4.32 4.59
CA ASN A 60 18.23 -3.34 5.09
C ASN A 60 17.58 -2.29 6.00
N ARG A 61 16.40 -1.82 5.63
CA ARG A 61 15.64 -0.86 6.45
C ARG A 61 15.20 -1.47 7.77
N LEU A 62 14.72 -2.72 7.78
CA LEU A 62 14.34 -3.38 9.02
C LEU A 62 15.52 -3.47 9.98
N TYR A 63 16.64 -4.09 9.56
CA TYR A 63 17.78 -4.28 10.45
C TYR A 63 18.43 -2.96 10.87
N GLY A 64 18.47 -1.94 10.01
CA GLY A 64 18.89 -0.59 10.37
C GLY A 64 18.01 0.01 11.48
N ASN A 65 16.69 -0.05 11.33
CA ASN A 65 15.75 0.46 12.33
C ASN A 65 15.79 -0.35 13.63
N LEU A 66 15.93 -1.68 13.58
CA LEU A 66 16.12 -2.51 14.76
C LEU A 66 17.38 -2.12 15.52
N GLY A 67 18.49 -1.83 14.79
CA GLY A 67 19.73 -1.33 15.37
C GLY A 67 19.55 0.00 16.11
N HIS A 68 18.76 0.93 15.58
CA HIS A 68 18.44 2.21 16.23
C HIS A 68 17.60 2.04 17.51
N LEU A 69 16.77 0.99 17.61
CA LEU A 69 15.96 0.74 18.78
C LEU A 69 16.71 0.00 19.89
N ALA A 70 17.79 -0.70 19.60
CA ALA A 70 18.57 -1.45 20.60
C ALA A 70 18.99 -0.59 21.81
N PRO A 71 19.61 0.60 21.65
CA PRO A 71 19.99 1.45 22.77
C PRO A 71 18.78 2.05 23.50
N LYS A 72 17.65 2.29 22.84
CA LYS A 72 16.42 2.76 23.48
C LYS A 72 15.85 1.67 24.37
N LYS A 73 15.76 0.43 23.87
CA LYS A 73 15.28 -0.71 24.64
C LYS A 73 16.17 -1.01 25.85
N ALA A 74 17.48 -0.91 25.71
CA ALA A 74 18.41 -1.09 26.84
C ALA A 74 18.15 -0.11 27.99
N LYS A 75 17.69 1.11 27.68
CA LYS A 75 17.29 2.13 28.69
C LYS A 75 15.86 1.95 29.20
N ARG A 76 15.02 1.17 28.51
CA ARG A 76 13.60 0.93 28.81
C ARG A 76 13.30 -0.57 28.78
N PRO A 77 13.65 -1.33 29.86
CA PRO A 77 13.49 -2.79 29.88
C PRO A 77 12.06 -3.28 29.61
N GLY A 78 11.04 -2.45 29.92
CA GLY A 78 9.63 -2.76 29.64
C GLY A 78 9.17 -2.55 28.19
N MET A 79 10.01 -1.96 27.32
CA MET A 79 9.74 -1.79 25.91
C MET A 79 9.78 -3.14 25.19
N GLN A 80 8.84 -3.36 24.27
CA GLN A 80 8.81 -4.56 23.44
C GLN A 80 8.92 -4.22 21.95
N ILE A 81 9.63 -5.07 21.21
CA ILE A 81 9.81 -4.95 19.76
C ILE A 81 9.28 -6.21 19.12
N ALA A 82 8.32 -6.05 18.21
CA ALA A 82 7.73 -7.13 17.44
C ALA A 82 8.05 -6.97 15.95
N VAL A 83 8.34 -8.06 15.26
CA VAL A 83 8.59 -8.10 13.81
C VAL A 83 7.61 -9.07 13.19
N GLY A 84 6.80 -8.57 12.25
CA GLY A 84 5.80 -9.33 11.53
C GLY A 84 5.88 -9.16 10.00
N GLY A 85 4.97 -9.83 9.30
CA GLY A 85 4.82 -9.73 7.86
C GLY A 85 5.68 -10.72 7.06
N CYS A 86 5.81 -10.46 5.76
CA CYS A 86 6.45 -11.39 4.84
C CYS A 86 7.93 -11.67 5.16
N LEU A 87 8.66 -10.68 5.68
CA LEU A 87 10.06 -10.88 6.04
C LEU A 87 10.20 -11.77 7.28
N ALA A 88 9.33 -11.58 8.28
CA ALA A 88 9.28 -12.45 9.44
C ALA A 88 8.95 -13.90 9.05
N GLN A 89 8.02 -14.10 8.11
CA GLN A 89 7.69 -15.41 7.55
C GLN A 89 8.89 -16.08 6.88
N LYS A 90 9.73 -15.30 6.19
CA LYS A 90 10.93 -15.77 5.48
C LYS A 90 12.09 -16.06 6.45
N ASP A 91 12.46 -15.09 7.28
CA ASP A 91 13.71 -15.10 8.06
C ASP A 91 13.58 -15.78 9.43
N ARG A 92 12.36 -15.87 9.98
CA ARG A 92 12.03 -16.64 11.19
C ARG A 92 13.01 -16.36 12.34
N ASP A 93 13.59 -17.40 12.93
CA ASP A 93 14.58 -17.33 14.02
C ASP A 93 15.84 -16.51 13.69
N THR A 94 16.14 -16.33 12.40
CA THR A 94 17.29 -15.52 11.97
C THR A 94 17.17 -14.07 12.45
N ILE A 95 15.94 -13.56 12.58
CA ILE A 95 15.70 -12.20 13.08
C ILE A 95 16.19 -12.08 14.52
N VAL A 96 15.80 -13.02 15.39
CA VAL A 96 16.22 -13.01 16.82
C VAL A 96 17.73 -13.23 16.95
N LYS A 97 18.32 -14.09 16.09
CA LYS A 97 19.79 -14.29 16.08
C LYS A 97 20.55 -13.03 15.71
N LYS A 98 20.05 -12.24 14.74
CA LYS A 98 20.67 -10.99 14.29
C LYS A 98 20.33 -9.79 15.20
N ALA A 99 19.17 -9.81 15.82
CA ALA A 99 18.66 -8.75 16.69
C ALA A 99 18.08 -9.34 18.00
N PRO A 100 18.95 -9.75 18.96
CA PRO A 100 18.52 -10.44 20.20
C PRO A 100 17.61 -9.61 21.09
N TRP A 101 17.47 -8.33 20.82
CA TRP A 101 16.56 -7.42 21.52
C TRP A 101 15.12 -7.42 20.97
N VAL A 102 14.82 -8.22 19.94
CA VAL A 102 13.46 -8.44 19.43
C VAL A 102 12.74 -9.44 20.34
N ASP A 103 11.54 -9.09 20.80
CA ASP A 103 10.75 -9.91 21.73
C ASP A 103 9.79 -10.85 21.02
N VAL A 104 9.26 -10.45 19.84
CA VAL A 104 8.25 -11.23 19.13
C VAL A 104 8.55 -11.24 17.63
N VAL A 105 8.52 -12.44 17.03
CA VAL A 105 8.55 -12.64 15.58
C VAL A 105 7.32 -13.45 15.19
N PHE A 106 6.48 -12.92 14.29
CA PHE A 106 5.25 -13.59 13.88
C PHE A 106 5.04 -13.56 12.37
N GLY A 107 4.55 -14.67 11.84
CA GLY A 107 4.28 -14.81 10.41
C GLY A 107 3.03 -14.08 9.93
N THR A 108 2.88 -14.02 8.60
CA THR A 108 1.70 -13.42 7.95
C THR A 108 0.38 -14.10 8.33
N HIS A 109 0.43 -15.36 8.75
CA HIS A 109 -0.73 -16.16 9.18
C HIS A 109 -1.01 -16.06 10.68
N ASN A 110 -0.12 -15.40 11.45
CA ASN A 110 -0.20 -15.31 12.90
C ASN A 110 -0.59 -13.91 13.41
N ILE A 111 -1.06 -13.01 12.53
CA ILE A 111 -1.42 -11.62 12.88
C ILE A 111 -2.34 -11.57 14.10
N GLY A 112 -3.39 -12.39 14.14
CA GLY A 112 -4.34 -12.43 15.25
C GLY A 112 -3.77 -12.83 16.60
N LYS A 113 -2.54 -13.37 16.65
CA LYS A 113 -1.89 -13.80 17.88
C LYS A 113 -1.00 -12.74 18.53
N LEU A 114 -0.79 -11.58 17.88
CA LEU A 114 0.16 -10.57 18.35
C LEU A 114 -0.03 -10.17 19.82
N PRO A 115 -1.23 -9.83 20.34
CA PRO A 115 -1.40 -9.44 21.73
C PRO A 115 -0.98 -10.54 22.71
N VAL A 116 -1.33 -11.79 22.40
CA VAL A 116 -0.97 -12.96 23.22
C VAL A 116 0.55 -13.20 23.22
N LEU A 117 1.20 -13.05 22.08
CA LEU A 117 2.64 -13.21 21.95
C LEU A 117 3.42 -12.12 22.71
N LEU A 118 2.96 -10.88 22.65
CA LEU A 118 3.53 -9.78 23.45
C LEU A 118 3.43 -10.05 24.96
N GLU A 119 2.25 -10.50 25.42
CA GLU A 119 2.09 -10.82 26.83
C GLU A 119 2.94 -12.02 27.25
N ARG A 120 3.01 -13.06 26.43
CA ARG A 120 3.84 -14.23 26.67
C ARG A 120 5.32 -13.85 26.77
N ALA A 121 5.84 -13.06 25.81
CA ALA A 121 7.22 -12.57 25.83
C ALA A 121 7.50 -11.73 27.09
N ARG A 122 6.53 -10.92 27.53
CA ARG A 122 6.65 -10.09 28.75
C ARG A 122 6.73 -10.93 30.00
N VAL A 123 5.93 -11.99 30.13
CA VAL A 123 5.89 -12.85 31.30
C VAL A 123 7.09 -13.80 31.35
N GLN A 124 7.44 -14.42 30.23
CA GLN A 124 8.51 -15.40 30.15
C GLN A 124 9.91 -14.77 30.05
N GLN A 125 9.98 -13.48 29.67
CA GLN A 125 11.25 -12.76 29.42
C GLN A 125 12.11 -13.45 28.33
N GLU A 126 11.45 -14.11 27.39
CA GLU A 126 12.06 -14.82 26.27
C GLU A 126 11.40 -14.41 24.94
N ALA A 127 12.21 -14.38 23.88
CA ALA A 127 11.70 -14.08 22.55
C ALA A 127 10.69 -15.15 22.08
N GLN A 128 9.56 -14.71 21.57
CA GLN A 128 8.51 -15.58 21.02
C GLN A 128 8.59 -15.58 19.48
N VAL A 129 8.71 -16.75 18.88
CA VAL A 129 8.70 -16.91 17.43
C VAL A 129 7.53 -17.81 17.05
N GLU A 130 6.55 -17.25 16.32
CA GLU A 130 5.34 -17.96 15.93
C GLU A 130 5.13 -17.82 14.41
N ILE A 131 5.40 -18.88 13.66
CA ILE A 131 5.31 -18.92 12.20
C ILE A 131 4.41 -20.08 11.79
N ALA A 132 3.20 -19.79 11.33
CA ALA A 132 2.34 -20.77 10.68
C ALA A 132 2.61 -20.79 9.17
N GLU A 133 2.57 -21.95 8.56
CA GLU A 133 2.87 -22.12 7.12
C GLU A 133 1.64 -21.91 6.23
N SER A 134 0.45 -22.00 6.79
CA SER A 134 -0.81 -21.76 6.07
C SER A 134 -1.90 -21.23 6.98
N LEU A 135 -2.90 -20.57 6.40
CA LEU A 135 -4.13 -20.24 7.08
C LEU A 135 -5.05 -21.48 7.12
N GLU A 136 -5.51 -21.83 8.30
CA GLU A 136 -6.58 -22.84 8.45
C GLU A 136 -7.93 -22.25 8.04
N ALA A 137 -8.19 -20.99 8.40
CA ALA A 137 -9.38 -20.25 8.02
C ALA A 137 -9.01 -18.78 7.74
N PHE A 138 -9.77 -18.14 6.84
CA PHE A 138 -9.59 -16.71 6.58
C PHE A 138 -10.02 -15.89 7.82
N PRO A 139 -9.19 -15.00 8.35
CA PRO A 139 -9.50 -14.20 9.53
C PRO A 139 -10.43 -13.03 9.18
N SER A 140 -11.70 -13.33 8.87
CA SER A 140 -12.68 -12.33 8.41
C SER A 140 -13.11 -11.33 9.49
N THR A 141 -12.93 -11.66 10.77
CA THR A 141 -13.50 -10.92 11.92
C THR A 141 -12.46 -10.21 12.78
N LEU A 142 -11.23 -10.01 12.28
CA LEU A 142 -10.23 -9.30 13.07
C LEU A 142 -10.59 -7.81 13.20
N PRO A 143 -10.48 -7.22 14.39
CA PRO A 143 -10.62 -5.79 14.59
C PRO A 143 -9.67 -5.05 13.64
N THR A 144 -10.12 -3.92 13.11
CA THR A 144 -9.34 -3.13 12.14
C THR A 144 -9.42 -1.65 12.52
N ARG A 145 -8.27 -1.00 12.63
CA ARG A 145 -8.17 0.45 12.72
C ARG A 145 -7.68 0.99 11.38
N ARG A 146 -8.57 1.53 10.59
CA ARG A 146 -8.25 2.10 9.28
C ARG A 146 -7.44 3.40 9.42
N GLU A 147 -6.49 3.59 8.51
CA GLU A 147 -5.74 4.86 8.39
C GLU A 147 -6.64 5.96 7.81
N SER A 148 -7.47 5.64 6.80
CA SER A 148 -8.42 6.57 6.21
C SER A 148 -9.83 6.44 6.80
N ALA A 149 -10.52 7.56 6.97
CA ALA A 149 -11.93 7.58 7.38
C ALA A 149 -12.89 7.30 6.22
N TYR A 150 -12.49 7.63 4.98
CA TYR A 150 -13.33 7.62 3.78
C TYR A 150 -13.00 6.50 2.80
N ALA A 151 -11.86 5.84 2.94
CA ALA A 151 -11.43 4.73 2.08
C ALA A 151 -11.03 3.50 2.90
N ALA A 152 -11.24 2.29 2.33
CA ALA A 152 -10.89 1.05 3.01
C ALA A 152 -10.30 0.01 2.05
N TRP A 153 -9.39 -0.81 2.57
CA TRP A 153 -8.90 -2.01 1.94
C TRP A 153 -9.77 -3.19 2.33
N VAL A 154 -10.22 -3.96 1.34
CA VAL A 154 -11.03 -5.17 1.58
C VAL A 154 -10.34 -6.37 0.96
N SER A 155 -9.76 -7.23 1.77
CA SER A 155 -9.11 -8.45 1.31
C SER A 155 -10.17 -9.48 0.91
N ILE A 156 -10.16 -9.93 -0.35
CA ILE A 156 -11.09 -10.95 -0.87
C ILE A 156 -10.44 -12.33 -0.98
N SER A 157 -9.10 -12.36 -1.10
CA SER A 157 -8.32 -13.60 -1.10
C SER A 157 -6.93 -13.36 -0.53
N VAL A 158 -6.28 -14.41 -0.06
CA VAL A 158 -4.87 -14.42 0.36
C VAL A 158 -4.15 -15.59 -0.29
N GLY A 159 -2.82 -15.46 -0.44
CA GLY A 159 -2.00 -16.47 -1.11
C GLY A 159 -2.09 -16.39 -2.63
N CYS A 160 -1.35 -17.26 -3.32
CA CYS A 160 -1.31 -17.29 -4.77
C CYS A 160 -0.90 -18.66 -5.28
N ASN A 161 -1.64 -19.19 -6.26
CA ASN A 161 -1.35 -20.49 -6.89
C ASN A 161 -0.45 -20.36 -8.15
N ASN A 162 -0.04 -19.13 -8.51
CA ASN A 162 0.87 -18.92 -9.63
C ASN A 162 2.30 -19.36 -9.27
N THR A 163 3.04 -19.86 -10.27
CA THR A 163 4.41 -20.37 -10.12
C THR A 163 5.45 -19.47 -10.78
N CYS A 164 5.22 -18.15 -10.76
CA CYS A 164 6.14 -17.19 -11.36
C CYS A 164 7.55 -17.34 -10.79
N THR A 165 8.56 -17.50 -11.66
CA THR A 165 9.91 -17.89 -11.25
C THR A 165 10.65 -16.87 -10.40
N PHE A 166 10.26 -15.61 -10.44
CA PHE A 166 10.86 -14.52 -9.66
C PHE A 166 10.11 -14.20 -8.35
N CYS A 167 8.94 -14.83 -8.14
CA CYS A 167 8.04 -14.45 -7.06
C CYS A 167 8.16 -15.38 -5.85
N ILE A 168 8.34 -14.78 -4.68
CA ILE A 168 8.42 -15.51 -3.41
C ILE A 168 7.07 -15.58 -2.67
N VAL A 169 6.05 -14.90 -3.15
CA VAL A 169 4.75 -14.77 -2.47
C VAL A 169 4.10 -16.11 -2.13
N PRO A 170 4.07 -17.14 -3.03
CA PRO A 170 3.48 -18.43 -2.69
C PRO A 170 4.13 -19.11 -1.48
N ALA A 171 5.45 -18.94 -1.33
CA ALA A 171 6.19 -19.50 -0.19
C ALA A 171 5.92 -18.73 1.13
N LEU A 172 5.48 -17.47 1.05
CA LEU A 172 5.29 -16.61 2.22
C LEU A 172 3.84 -16.43 2.64
N ARG A 173 2.89 -16.48 1.68
CA ARG A 173 1.47 -16.29 1.92
C ARG A 173 0.62 -17.54 1.62
N GLY A 174 1.29 -18.63 1.26
CA GLY A 174 0.65 -19.93 1.02
C GLY A 174 -0.17 -20.00 -0.26
N LYS A 175 -0.96 -21.07 -0.37
CA LYS A 175 -1.93 -21.29 -1.45
C LYS A 175 -3.07 -20.27 -1.36
N GLU A 176 -3.68 -20.01 -2.49
CA GLU A 176 -4.83 -19.14 -2.59
C GLU A 176 -6.00 -19.66 -1.76
N LYS A 177 -6.57 -18.76 -0.97
CA LYS A 177 -7.73 -18.97 -0.12
C LYS A 177 -8.69 -17.81 -0.35
N ASP A 178 -9.88 -18.11 -0.85
CA ASP A 178 -10.93 -17.15 -1.11
C ASP A 178 -11.84 -16.95 0.10
N ARG A 179 -12.27 -15.72 0.32
CA ARG A 179 -13.32 -15.39 1.28
C ARG A 179 -14.69 -15.70 0.65
N ARG A 180 -15.66 -16.00 1.49
CA ARG A 180 -17.03 -16.16 1.04
C ARG A 180 -17.59 -14.81 0.56
N PRO A 181 -18.33 -14.77 -0.57
CA PRO A 181 -18.89 -13.52 -1.09
C PRO A 181 -19.75 -12.78 -0.07
N GLY A 182 -20.57 -13.51 0.69
CA GLY A 182 -21.42 -12.93 1.74
C GLY A 182 -20.65 -12.21 2.84
N ASP A 183 -19.51 -12.75 3.27
CA ASP A 183 -18.65 -12.14 4.29
C ASP A 183 -17.99 -10.84 3.77
N ILE A 184 -17.63 -10.83 2.47
CA ILE A 184 -17.06 -9.64 1.83
C ILE A 184 -18.12 -8.54 1.73
N LEU A 185 -19.31 -8.86 1.23
CA LEU A 185 -20.39 -7.89 1.07
C LEU A 185 -20.85 -7.34 2.42
N ALA A 186 -20.98 -8.18 3.45
CA ALA A 186 -21.32 -7.73 4.79
C ALA A 186 -20.26 -6.77 5.38
N GLU A 187 -18.97 -7.03 5.13
CA GLU A 187 -17.91 -6.10 5.52
C GLU A 187 -18.01 -4.78 4.76
N VAL A 188 -18.23 -4.82 3.44
CA VAL A 188 -18.38 -3.59 2.64
C VAL A 188 -19.60 -2.77 3.10
N GLU A 189 -20.72 -3.40 3.36
CA GLU A 189 -21.93 -2.74 3.90
C GLU A 189 -21.65 -2.08 5.26
N ALA A 190 -20.96 -2.78 6.15
CA ALA A 190 -20.57 -2.24 7.46
C ALA A 190 -19.63 -1.03 7.30
N LEU A 191 -18.64 -1.08 6.40
CA LEU A 191 -17.75 0.02 6.09
C LEU A 191 -18.49 1.24 5.56
N VAL A 192 -19.43 1.03 4.65
CA VAL A 192 -20.28 2.11 4.10
C VAL A 192 -21.17 2.72 5.18
N ALA A 193 -21.73 1.92 6.09
CA ALA A 193 -22.50 2.41 7.23
C ALA A 193 -21.66 3.29 8.18
N GLU A 194 -20.33 3.04 8.27
CA GLU A 194 -19.39 3.88 9.00
C GLU A 194 -18.95 5.14 8.24
N GLY A 195 -19.36 5.31 6.97
CA GLY A 195 -19.07 6.46 6.13
C GLY A 195 -17.98 6.26 5.09
N VAL A 196 -17.44 5.04 4.93
CA VAL A 196 -16.50 4.73 3.82
C VAL A 196 -17.24 4.84 2.49
N SER A 197 -16.69 5.58 1.55
CA SER A 197 -17.23 5.76 0.20
C SER A 197 -16.37 5.14 -0.91
N GLU A 198 -15.11 4.83 -0.62
CA GLU A 198 -14.22 4.13 -1.56
C GLU A 198 -13.68 2.84 -0.93
N ILE A 199 -13.76 1.73 -1.67
CA ILE A 199 -13.09 0.48 -1.31
C ILE A 199 -12.10 0.05 -2.38
N THR A 200 -11.04 -0.62 -1.96
CA THR A 200 -10.12 -1.31 -2.87
C THR A 200 -10.07 -2.79 -2.52
N LEU A 201 -10.52 -3.63 -3.44
CA LEU A 201 -10.47 -5.09 -3.30
C LEU A 201 -9.03 -5.58 -3.44
N LEU A 202 -8.55 -6.34 -2.46
CA LEU A 202 -7.20 -6.87 -2.39
C LEU A 202 -7.15 -8.39 -2.59
N GLY A 203 -6.18 -8.82 -3.40
CA GLY A 203 -5.78 -10.20 -3.58
C GLY A 203 -4.39 -10.25 -4.21
N GLN A 204 -3.71 -11.40 -4.16
CA GLN A 204 -2.43 -11.57 -4.87
C GLN A 204 -2.65 -11.85 -6.37
N ASN A 205 -3.81 -12.37 -6.71
CA ASN A 205 -4.36 -12.53 -8.04
C ASN A 205 -5.87 -12.28 -7.93
N VAL A 206 -6.25 -11.01 -7.83
CA VAL A 206 -7.60 -10.60 -7.42
C VAL A 206 -8.70 -11.15 -8.33
N ASN A 207 -8.44 -11.27 -9.63
CA ASN A 207 -9.41 -11.74 -10.61
C ASN A 207 -9.45 -13.28 -10.79
N ALA A 208 -8.62 -14.03 -10.04
CA ALA A 208 -8.81 -15.47 -9.85
C ALA A 208 -9.78 -15.79 -8.71
N TYR A 209 -10.27 -14.77 -7.98
CA TYR A 209 -11.23 -14.93 -6.91
C TYR A 209 -12.41 -15.77 -7.36
N GLY A 210 -12.76 -16.75 -6.55
CA GLY A 210 -13.78 -17.77 -6.85
C GLY A 210 -13.22 -19.12 -7.29
N SER A 211 -11.92 -19.18 -7.63
CA SER A 211 -11.28 -20.44 -8.06
C SER A 211 -11.29 -21.51 -6.96
N ASP A 212 -11.07 -21.10 -5.70
CA ASP A 212 -11.09 -22.00 -4.53
C ASP A 212 -12.49 -22.50 -4.19
N ILE A 213 -13.54 -21.73 -4.54
CA ILE A 213 -14.96 -22.07 -4.31
C ILE A 213 -15.67 -22.61 -5.55
N GLY A 214 -14.93 -22.80 -6.67
CA GLY A 214 -15.45 -23.41 -7.90
C GLY A 214 -16.28 -22.49 -8.82
N ASP A 215 -16.26 -21.17 -8.59
CA ASP A 215 -16.96 -20.16 -9.42
C ASP A 215 -15.97 -19.23 -10.12
N ARG A 216 -15.70 -19.46 -11.40
CA ARG A 216 -14.78 -18.64 -12.20
C ARG A 216 -15.30 -17.25 -12.56
N GLU A 217 -16.58 -16.98 -12.36
CA GLU A 217 -17.21 -15.68 -12.59
C GLU A 217 -17.40 -14.91 -11.27
N ALA A 218 -16.94 -15.45 -10.13
CA ALA A 218 -17.16 -14.86 -8.83
C ALA A 218 -16.62 -13.44 -8.73
N PHE A 219 -15.50 -13.12 -9.36
CA PHE A 219 -14.94 -11.77 -9.32
C PHE A 219 -15.83 -10.74 -10.02
N SER A 220 -16.30 -11.02 -11.24
CA SER A 220 -17.22 -10.14 -11.96
C SER A 220 -18.57 -10.00 -11.26
N LYS A 221 -19.10 -11.11 -10.71
CA LYS A 221 -20.29 -11.09 -9.87
C LYS A 221 -20.12 -10.24 -8.62
N LEU A 222 -18.95 -10.30 -7.98
CA LEU A 222 -18.62 -9.49 -6.81
C LEU A 222 -18.56 -7.98 -7.16
N LEU A 223 -17.94 -7.60 -8.29
CA LEU A 223 -17.94 -6.22 -8.77
C LEU A 223 -19.35 -5.68 -8.97
N ARG A 224 -20.22 -6.44 -9.66
CA ARG A 224 -21.63 -6.08 -9.86
C ARG A 224 -22.41 -6.01 -8.55
N ALA A 225 -22.09 -6.88 -7.59
CA ALA A 225 -22.74 -6.86 -6.27
C ALA A 225 -22.34 -5.61 -5.46
N CYS A 226 -21.06 -5.24 -5.47
CA CYS A 226 -20.58 -3.99 -4.87
C CYS A 226 -21.26 -2.78 -5.51
N GLY A 227 -21.58 -2.83 -6.81
CA GLY A 227 -22.29 -1.77 -7.53
C GLY A 227 -23.70 -1.49 -7.02
N LYS A 228 -24.29 -2.41 -6.26
CA LYS A 228 -25.65 -2.30 -5.69
C LYS A 228 -25.69 -1.78 -4.26
N ILE A 229 -24.52 -1.57 -3.63
CA ILE A 229 -24.44 -1.09 -2.25
C ILE A 229 -24.62 0.43 -2.25
N ASP A 230 -25.73 0.89 -1.66
CA ASP A 230 -26.04 2.31 -1.54
C ASP A 230 -25.01 3.04 -0.68
N GLY A 231 -24.49 4.16 -1.16
CA GLY A 231 -23.46 4.95 -0.51
C GLY A 231 -22.02 4.55 -0.82
N LEU A 232 -21.80 3.43 -1.52
CA LEU A 232 -20.49 3.07 -2.04
C LEU A 232 -20.26 3.77 -3.39
N GLU A 233 -19.42 4.80 -3.38
CA GLU A 233 -19.21 5.63 -4.57
C GLU A 233 -18.11 5.11 -5.49
N ARG A 234 -17.09 4.43 -4.92
CA ARG A 234 -15.93 3.97 -5.68
C ARG A 234 -15.48 2.57 -5.28
N VAL A 235 -15.35 1.71 -6.27
CA VAL A 235 -14.79 0.37 -6.16
C VAL A 235 -13.53 0.27 -7.01
N ARG A 236 -12.42 -0.08 -6.40
CA ARG A 236 -11.14 -0.35 -7.07
C ARG A 236 -10.68 -1.76 -6.74
N PHE A 237 -9.74 -2.26 -7.51
CA PHE A 237 -9.07 -3.53 -7.22
C PHE A 237 -7.61 -3.47 -7.66
N THR A 238 -6.77 -4.32 -7.09
CA THR A 238 -5.33 -4.38 -7.36
C THR A 238 -4.90 -5.79 -7.74
N SER A 239 -3.77 -5.88 -8.44
CA SER A 239 -3.09 -7.15 -8.75
C SER A 239 -3.89 -8.16 -9.57
N PRO A 240 -4.68 -7.76 -10.59
CA PRO A 240 -5.25 -8.72 -11.53
C PRO A 240 -4.15 -9.35 -12.38
N HIS A 241 -4.40 -10.58 -12.83
CA HIS A 241 -3.48 -11.30 -13.69
C HIS A 241 -4.08 -11.46 -15.09
N PRO A 242 -3.31 -11.18 -16.17
CA PRO A 242 -3.81 -11.23 -17.56
C PRO A 242 -4.39 -12.59 -17.98
N ARG A 243 -3.93 -13.70 -17.36
CA ARG A 243 -4.49 -15.04 -17.63
C ARG A 243 -5.98 -15.12 -17.29
N ASP A 244 -6.34 -14.58 -16.15
CA ASP A 244 -7.67 -14.72 -15.55
C ASP A 244 -8.57 -13.52 -15.84
N PHE A 245 -8.11 -12.57 -16.70
CA PHE A 245 -8.86 -11.40 -17.08
C PHE A 245 -9.79 -11.74 -18.26
N THR A 246 -11.08 -11.86 -17.97
CA THR A 246 -12.11 -12.32 -18.91
C THR A 246 -12.92 -11.15 -19.48
N ASP A 247 -13.62 -11.41 -20.58
CA ASP A 247 -14.53 -10.42 -21.18
C ASP A 247 -15.67 -10.06 -20.20
N ASP A 248 -16.08 -10.99 -19.32
CA ASP A 248 -17.10 -10.72 -18.30
C ASP A 248 -16.61 -9.77 -17.20
N VAL A 249 -15.31 -9.81 -16.85
CA VAL A 249 -14.71 -8.81 -15.95
C VAL A 249 -14.71 -7.43 -16.60
N ILE A 250 -14.37 -7.35 -17.89
CA ILE A 250 -14.43 -6.08 -18.65
C ILE A 250 -15.85 -5.54 -18.69
N ALA A 251 -16.83 -6.41 -18.97
CA ALA A 251 -18.26 -6.04 -18.96
C ALA A 251 -18.68 -5.53 -17.57
N ALA A 252 -18.33 -6.25 -16.50
CA ALA A 252 -18.66 -5.86 -15.13
C ALA A 252 -18.05 -4.47 -14.78
N MET A 253 -16.81 -4.18 -15.21
CA MET A 253 -16.21 -2.86 -15.03
C MET A 253 -16.96 -1.76 -15.79
N ALA A 254 -17.40 -2.04 -17.03
CA ALA A 254 -18.08 -1.06 -17.87
C ALA A 254 -19.53 -0.81 -17.44
N GLU A 255 -20.25 -1.85 -16.98
CA GLU A 255 -21.66 -1.81 -16.61
C GLU A 255 -21.90 -1.26 -15.20
N THR A 256 -20.90 -1.30 -14.33
CA THR A 256 -21.05 -0.97 -12.90
C THR A 256 -20.51 0.44 -12.65
N PRO A 257 -21.35 1.47 -12.50
CA PRO A 257 -20.94 2.88 -12.53
C PRO A 257 -19.94 3.27 -11.43
N ASN A 258 -19.97 2.60 -10.28
CA ASN A 258 -19.06 2.86 -9.17
C ASN A 258 -17.76 2.02 -9.24
N VAL A 259 -17.61 1.11 -10.20
CA VAL A 259 -16.31 0.51 -10.50
C VAL A 259 -15.49 1.50 -11.30
N MET A 260 -14.39 1.93 -10.72
CA MET A 260 -13.61 3.03 -11.26
C MET A 260 -12.90 2.66 -12.57
N PRO A 261 -12.77 3.62 -13.53
CA PRO A 261 -12.13 3.41 -14.84
C PRO A 261 -10.60 3.37 -14.69
N GLN A 262 -10.11 2.46 -13.87
CA GLN A 262 -8.70 2.22 -13.60
C GLN A 262 -8.42 0.73 -13.64
N LEU A 263 -7.38 0.36 -14.37
CA LEU A 263 -6.90 -1.03 -14.41
C LEU A 263 -5.39 -1.06 -14.20
N HIS A 264 -4.95 -1.62 -13.05
CA HIS A 264 -3.55 -1.95 -12.87
C HIS A 264 -3.33 -3.41 -13.27
N MET A 265 -2.70 -3.67 -14.42
CA MET A 265 -2.47 -5.03 -14.93
C MET A 265 -0.97 -5.27 -15.21
N PRO A 266 -0.27 -6.02 -14.35
CA PRO A 266 1.16 -6.25 -14.47
C PRO A 266 1.56 -7.00 -15.77
N LEU A 267 2.35 -6.36 -16.63
CA LEU A 267 2.92 -6.91 -17.85
C LEU A 267 4.13 -7.80 -17.56
N GLN A 268 5.01 -7.32 -16.71
CA GLN A 268 6.32 -7.85 -16.33
C GLN A 268 7.37 -7.75 -17.44
N SER A 269 7.11 -8.22 -18.66
CA SER A 269 7.94 -8.11 -19.85
C SER A 269 7.09 -8.11 -21.12
N GLY A 270 7.54 -7.43 -22.16
CA GLY A 270 6.93 -7.47 -23.49
C GLY A 270 7.43 -8.63 -24.37
N SER A 271 8.45 -9.36 -23.96
CA SER A 271 8.99 -10.50 -24.70
C SER A 271 8.29 -11.80 -24.31
N ASP A 272 7.82 -12.54 -25.29
CA ASP A 272 7.22 -13.86 -25.09
C ASP A 272 8.23 -14.90 -24.55
N ALA A 273 9.50 -14.77 -24.92
CA ALA A 273 10.58 -15.63 -24.42
C ALA A 273 10.82 -15.38 -22.91
N VAL A 274 10.90 -14.11 -22.51
CA VAL A 274 11.06 -13.71 -21.10
C VAL A 274 9.81 -14.07 -20.30
N LEU A 275 8.60 -13.81 -20.81
CA LEU A 275 7.35 -14.21 -20.16
C LEU A 275 7.27 -15.72 -19.92
N LYS A 276 7.74 -16.52 -20.89
CA LYS A 276 7.84 -17.98 -20.74
C LYS A 276 8.84 -18.36 -19.64
N ALA A 277 10.02 -17.73 -19.60
CA ALA A 277 11.04 -17.97 -18.58
C ALA A 277 10.55 -17.53 -17.18
N MET A 278 9.77 -16.46 -17.09
CA MET A 278 9.07 -16.01 -15.90
C MET A 278 7.91 -16.93 -15.47
N ARG A 279 7.56 -17.94 -16.26
CA ARG A 279 6.36 -18.78 -16.11
C ARG A 279 5.06 -17.97 -16.08
N ARG A 280 4.99 -16.92 -16.92
CA ARG A 280 3.74 -16.20 -17.15
C ARG A 280 2.93 -16.92 -18.22
N SER A 281 1.65 -17.17 -17.94
CA SER A 281 0.77 -17.99 -18.79
C SER A 281 0.05 -17.19 -19.89
N TYR A 282 0.50 -16.00 -20.20
CA TYR A 282 0.06 -15.16 -21.30
C TYR A 282 1.25 -14.75 -22.18
N ARG A 283 0.94 -14.16 -23.34
CA ARG A 283 1.88 -13.65 -24.31
C ARG A 283 1.50 -12.23 -24.71
N GLN A 284 2.38 -11.55 -25.41
CA GLN A 284 2.25 -10.17 -25.87
C GLN A 284 0.90 -9.90 -26.55
N GLU A 285 0.53 -10.72 -27.54
CA GLU A 285 -0.72 -10.57 -28.29
C GLU A 285 -1.96 -10.60 -27.39
N ARG A 286 -2.04 -11.59 -26.47
CA ARG A 286 -3.14 -11.67 -25.50
C ARG A 286 -3.19 -10.44 -24.61
N TYR A 287 -2.04 -9.98 -24.12
CA TYR A 287 -1.96 -8.82 -23.23
C TYR A 287 -2.47 -7.56 -23.93
N LEU A 288 -1.96 -7.27 -25.13
CA LEU A 288 -2.40 -6.12 -25.93
C LEU A 288 -3.88 -6.22 -26.31
N GLY A 289 -4.37 -7.42 -26.66
CA GLY A 289 -5.78 -7.65 -26.94
C GLY A 289 -6.70 -7.37 -25.75
N ILE A 290 -6.27 -7.64 -24.51
CA ILE A 290 -7.01 -7.25 -23.30
C ILE A 290 -7.05 -5.71 -23.19
N ILE A 291 -5.91 -5.04 -23.36
CA ILE A 291 -5.83 -3.57 -23.31
C ILE A 291 -6.78 -2.93 -24.33
N GLU A 292 -6.79 -3.44 -25.55
CA GLU A 292 -7.69 -2.97 -26.62
C GLU A 292 -9.16 -3.13 -26.24
N LYS A 293 -9.56 -4.31 -25.74
CA LYS A 293 -10.93 -4.58 -25.28
C LYS A 293 -11.35 -3.67 -24.14
N VAL A 294 -10.46 -3.45 -23.16
CA VAL A 294 -10.75 -2.55 -22.03
C VAL A 294 -10.97 -1.13 -22.52
N ARG A 295 -10.14 -0.62 -23.44
CA ARG A 295 -10.31 0.73 -24.01
C ARG A 295 -11.54 0.86 -24.88
N ALA A 296 -11.91 -0.19 -25.60
CA ALA A 296 -13.15 -0.19 -26.38
C ALA A 296 -14.39 -0.12 -25.48
N ALA A 297 -14.39 -0.83 -24.34
CA ALA A 297 -15.50 -0.84 -23.40
C ALA A 297 -15.51 0.37 -22.47
N ILE A 298 -14.34 0.88 -22.09
CA ILE A 298 -14.13 1.97 -21.11
C ILE A 298 -13.10 2.94 -21.70
N PRO A 299 -13.49 3.87 -22.57
CA PRO A 299 -12.56 4.76 -23.31
C PRO A 299 -11.66 5.61 -22.40
N ASP A 300 -12.16 6.02 -21.23
CA ASP A 300 -11.44 6.83 -20.26
C ASP A 300 -10.59 6.01 -19.26
N ALA A 301 -10.48 4.69 -19.44
CA ALA A 301 -9.73 3.85 -18.51
C ALA A 301 -8.24 4.21 -18.48
N ALA A 302 -7.75 4.54 -17.28
CA ALA A 302 -6.31 4.64 -17.03
C ALA A 302 -5.74 3.24 -16.78
N ILE A 303 -4.82 2.81 -17.63
CA ILE A 303 -4.16 1.51 -17.51
C ILE A 303 -2.77 1.73 -16.95
N THR A 304 -2.45 1.02 -15.88
CA THR A 304 -1.13 1.03 -15.23
C THR A 304 -0.55 -0.37 -15.19
N THR A 305 0.76 -0.50 -15.04
CA THR A 305 1.44 -1.79 -15.14
C THR A 305 2.69 -1.87 -14.26
N ASP A 306 3.20 -3.10 -14.09
CA ASP A 306 4.54 -3.39 -13.54
C ASP A 306 5.42 -3.97 -14.65
N ILE A 307 6.68 -3.54 -14.70
CA ILE A 307 7.68 -4.04 -15.65
C ILE A 307 9.00 -4.32 -14.91
N ILE A 308 9.57 -5.50 -15.17
CA ILE A 308 10.87 -5.92 -14.63
C ILE A 308 11.86 -5.93 -15.78
N VAL A 309 12.97 -5.20 -15.64
CA VAL A 309 14.07 -5.12 -16.59
C VAL A 309 15.25 -5.94 -16.09
N GLY A 310 15.95 -6.63 -17.01
CA GLY A 310 17.15 -7.41 -16.70
C GLY A 310 16.84 -8.76 -16.06
N PHE A 311 15.70 -9.37 -16.40
CA PHE A 311 15.41 -10.74 -16.01
C PHE A 311 16.47 -11.70 -16.58
N PRO A 312 16.88 -12.78 -15.87
CA PRO A 312 17.90 -13.73 -16.37
C PRO A 312 17.62 -14.20 -17.80
N GLY A 313 18.59 -14.06 -18.68
CA GLY A 313 18.50 -14.43 -20.09
C GLY A 313 17.84 -13.38 -21.00
N GLU A 314 17.40 -12.23 -20.47
CA GLU A 314 16.83 -11.14 -21.28
C GLU A 314 17.89 -10.60 -22.25
N THR A 315 17.63 -10.68 -23.56
CA THR A 315 18.48 -10.11 -24.61
C THR A 315 18.08 -8.65 -24.90
N GLU A 316 18.84 -7.97 -25.77
CA GLU A 316 18.47 -6.62 -26.21
C GLU A 316 17.20 -6.64 -27.06
N GLU A 317 17.02 -7.66 -27.88
CA GLU A 317 15.81 -7.86 -28.68
C GLU A 317 14.58 -8.08 -27.82
N ASP A 318 14.71 -8.82 -26.71
CA ASP A 318 13.64 -8.99 -25.72
C ASP A 318 13.26 -7.67 -25.06
N PHE A 319 14.25 -6.88 -24.72
CA PHE A 319 14.01 -5.55 -24.15
C PHE A 319 13.34 -4.60 -25.15
N GLU A 320 13.75 -4.61 -26.43
CA GLU A 320 13.08 -3.82 -27.47
C GLU A 320 11.60 -4.24 -27.66
N GLN A 321 11.28 -5.53 -27.54
CA GLN A 321 9.87 -5.97 -27.50
C GLN A 321 9.11 -5.38 -26.31
N THR A 322 9.76 -5.27 -25.16
CA THR A 322 9.15 -4.61 -23.98
C THR A 322 8.87 -3.14 -24.26
N LEU A 323 9.81 -2.40 -24.86
CA LEU A 323 9.59 -1.00 -25.27
C LEU A 323 8.48 -0.88 -26.32
N HIS A 324 8.39 -1.84 -27.26
CA HIS A 324 7.31 -1.90 -28.23
C HIS A 324 5.93 -2.00 -27.54
N VAL A 325 5.77 -2.96 -26.60
CA VAL A 325 4.50 -3.10 -25.86
C VAL A 325 4.15 -1.84 -25.08
N VAL A 326 5.13 -1.16 -24.49
CA VAL A 326 4.91 0.09 -23.76
C VAL A 326 4.40 1.20 -24.70
N ARG A 327 4.96 1.29 -25.93
CA ARG A 327 4.48 2.24 -26.95
C ARG A 327 3.05 1.96 -27.39
N GLU A 328 2.71 0.69 -27.65
CA GLU A 328 1.36 0.28 -28.07
C GLU A 328 0.34 0.40 -26.93
N ALA A 329 0.69 -0.08 -25.75
CA ALA A 329 -0.20 -0.06 -24.60
C ALA A 329 -0.42 1.34 -24.04
N ARG A 330 0.51 2.29 -24.23
CA ARG A 330 0.42 3.67 -23.74
C ARG A 330 -0.09 3.75 -22.29
N PHE A 331 0.66 3.16 -21.38
CA PHE A 331 0.29 3.14 -19.97
C PHE A 331 0.21 4.55 -19.38
N ALA A 332 -0.84 4.81 -18.60
CA ALA A 332 -0.94 6.05 -17.83
C ALA A 332 0.21 6.16 -16.81
N GLN A 333 0.64 5.01 -16.25
CA GLN A 333 1.79 4.89 -15.38
C GLN A 333 2.34 3.46 -15.44
N ALA A 334 3.67 3.31 -15.33
CA ALA A 334 4.31 2.02 -15.11
C ALA A 334 5.20 2.07 -13.88
N PHE A 335 5.10 1.05 -13.05
CA PHE A 335 6.05 0.79 -11.97
C PHE A 335 7.18 -0.07 -12.54
N THR A 336 8.35 0.51 -12.67
CA THR A 336 9.51 -0.10 -13.32
C THR A 336 10.49 -0.58 -12.28
N PHE A 337 10.95 -1.83 -12.42
CA PHE A 337 11.85 -2.49 -11.49
C PHE A 337 13.05 -3.07 -12.25
N GLN A 338 14.22 -2.96 -11.66
CA GLN A 338 15.35 -3.78 -12.05
C GLN A 338 15.20 -5.16 -11.40
N TYR A 339 15.49 -6.22 -12.14
CA TYR A 339 15.47 -7.57 -11.56
C TYR A 339 16.44 -7.65 -10.39
N SER A 340 15.97 -8.16 -9.27
CA SER A 340 16.75 -8.41 -8.06
C SER A 340 16.62 -9.88 -7.67
N LYS A 341 17.76 -10.55 -7.48
CA LYS A 341 17.83 -11.95 -7.04
C LYS A 341 17.16 -12.11 -5.68
N ARG A 342 16.23 -13.03 -5.58
CA ARG A 342 15.57 -13.38 -4.30
C ARG A 342 15.90 -14.82 -3.95
N PRO A 343 16.67 -15.06 -2.89
CA PRO A 343 16.94 -16.41 -2.43
C PRO A 343 15.67 -17.23 -2.25
N GLY A 344 15.67 -18.48 -2.73
CA GLY A 344 14.52 -19.36 -2.69
C GLY A 344 13.55 -19.23 -3.87
N THR A 345 13.85 -18.39 -4.86
CA THR A 345 13.09 -18.32 -6.12
C THR A 345 13.86 -18.99 -7.26
N PRO A 346 13.18 -19.68 -8.21
CA PRO A 346 13.86 -20.31 -9.35
C PRO A 346 14.71 -19.33 -10.17
N ALA A 347 14.25 -18.08 -10.35
CA ALA A 347 14.99 -17.09 -11.14
C ALA A 347 16.31 -16.65 -10.50
N ALA A 348 16.47 -16.81 -9.19
CA ALA A 348 17.74 -16.52 -8.51
C ALA A 348 18.86 -17.49 -8.90
N GLU A 349 18.48 -18.72 -9.26
CA GLU A 349 19.40 -19.81 -9.64
C GLU A 349 19.55 -19.97 -11.16
N MET A 350 18.84 -19.16 -11.97
CA MET A 350 18.95 -19.20 -13.43
C MET A 350 20.31 -18.68 -13.88
N ASP A 351 20.86 -19.33 -14.90
CA ASP A 351 22.01 -18.83 -15.66
C ASP A 351 21.64 -17.57 -16.46
N GLY A 352 22.64 -16.87 -17.03
CA GLY A 352 22.40 -15.72 -17.88
C GLY A 352 21.94 -14.46 -17.12
N GLN A 353 22.39 -14.30 -15.88
CA GLN A 353 22.16 -13.06 -15.13
C GLN A 353 22.71 -11.85 -15.91
N VAL A 354 21.85 -10.87 -16.18
CA VAL A 354 22.22 -9.70 -16.97
C VAL A 354 23.16 -8.78 -16.15
N PRO A 355 24.25 -8.29 -16.75
CA PRO A 355 25.16 -7.34 -16.06
C PRO A 355 24.43 -6.09 -15.58
N LYS A 356 24.82 -5.58 -14.41
CA LYS A 356 24.12 -4.43 -13.77
C LYS A 356 24.13 -3.18 -14.66
N GLU A 357 25.20 -2.93 -15.38
CA GLU A 357 25.35 -1.80 -16.27
C GLU A 357 24.36 -1.84 -17.43
N VAL A 358 24.12 -3.06 -17.97
CA VAL A 358 23.12 -3.29 -19.02
C VAL A 358 21.71 -3.10 -18.47
N VAL A 359 21.42 -3.65 -17.29
CA VAL A 359 20.12 -3.46 -16.60
C VAL A 359 19.86 -1.99 -16.37
N GLN A 360 20.85 -1.25 -15.88
CA GLN A 360 20.73 0.19 -15.62
C GLN A 360 20.43 0.97 -16.91
N ALA A 361 21.17 0.72 -17.98
CA ALA A 361 20.97 1.38 -19.26
C ALA A 361 19.57 1.10 -19.85
N ARG A 362 19.11 -0.14 -19.79
CA ARG A 362 17.74 -0.52 -20.20
C ARG A 362 16.67 0.14 -19.33
N TYR A 363 16.89 0.16 -18.02
CA TYR A 363 15.98 0.79 -17.07
C TYR A 363 15.80 2.29 -17.37
N GLU A 364 16.89 3.02 -17.62
CA GLU A 364 16.84 4.44 -17.96
C GLU A 364 16.07 4.70 -19.25
N ARG A 365 16.27 3.87 -20.28
CA ARG A 365 15.51 3.95 -21.55
C ARG A 365 14.03 3.70 -21.36
N LEU A 366 13.67 2.71 -20.55
CA LEU A 366 12.27 2.40 -20.24
C LEU A 366 11.60 3.55 -19.47
N VAL A 367 12.28 4.07 -18.44
CA VAL A 367 11.77 5.20 -17.64
C VAL A 367 11.54 6.42 -18.52
N ALA A 368 12.52 6.78 -19.37
CA ALA A 368 12.40 7.93 -20.27
C ALA A 368 11.20 7.78 -21.24
N LEU A 369 11.03 6.60 -21.86
CA LEU A 369 9.88 6.33 -22.72
C LEU A 369 8.55 6.42 -21.96
N GLN A 370 8.48 5.84 -20.77
CA GLN A 370 7.25 5.85 -19.98
C GLN A 370 6.91 7.26 -19.49
N GLU A 371 7.88 8.07 -19.10
CA GLU A 371 7.65 9.48 -18.71
C GLU A 371 7.08 10.28 -19.88
N GLU A 372 7.62 10.12 -21.09
CA GLU A 372 7.09 10.74 -22.30
C GLU A 372 5.62 10.36 -22.54
N ILE A 373 5.31 9.05 -22.45
CA ILE A 373 3.94 8.54 -22.62
C ILE A 373 3.02 9.05 -21.51
N SER A 374 3.43 8.96 -20.27
CA SER A 374 2.63 9.43 -19.13
C SER A 374 2.28 10.91 -19.26
N TRP A 375 3.25 11.71 -19.67
CA TRP A 375 3.01 13.13 -19.92
C TRP A 375 2.07 13.38 -21.08
N ALA A 376 2.24 12.65 -22.18
CA ALA A 376 1.34 12.74 -23.33
C ALA A 376 -0.11 12.36 -22.98
N GLU A 377 -0.31 11.28 -22.20
CA GLU A 377 -1.64 10.86 -21.73
C GLU A 377 -2.25 11.86 -20.72
N ASN A 378 -1.44 12.44 -19.84
CA ASN A 378 -1.89 13.45 -18.90
C ASN A 378 -2.26 14.77 -19.62
N LYS A 379 -1.53 15.18 -20.66
CA LYS A 379 -1.87 16.36 -21.48
C LYS A 379 -3.27 16.29 -22.11
N LYS A 380 -3.78 15.09 -22.40
CA LYS A 380 -5.15 14.90 -22.89
C LYS A 380 -6.23 15.28 -21.88
N GLN A 381 -5.85 15.40 -20.60
CA GLN A 381 -6.78 15.79 -19.53
C GLN A 381 -6.91 17.31 -19.37
N VAL A 382 -6.00 18.10 -19.95
CA VAL A 382 -6.04 19.58 -19.86
C VAL A 382 -7.32 20.09 -20.55
N GLY A 383 -8.05 20.97 -19.87
CA GLY A 383 -9.35 21.49 -20.27
C GLY A 383 -10.53 20.58 -19.93
N ARG A 384 -10.29 19.37 -19.39
CA ARG A 384 -11.38 18.49 -18.93
C ARG A 384 -11.80 18.86 -17.49
N THR A 385 -13.08 18.72 -17.24
CA THR A 385 -13.64 18.81 -15.90
C THR A 385 -13.61 17.44 -15.24
N LEU A 386 -13.05 17.35 -14.03
CA LEU A 386 -12.91 16.12 -13.27
C LEU A 386 -13.54 16.26 -11.88
N GLU A 387 -14.19 15.19 -11.43
CA GLU A 387 -14.61 15.02 -10.03
C GLU A 387 -13.50 14.35 -9.23
N LEU A 388 -13.04 15.02 -8.18
CA LEU A 388 -11.98 14.53 -7.32
C LEU A 388 -12.52 14.18 -5.94
N MET A 389 -12.20 13.00 -5.45
CA MET A 389 -12.32 12.74 -4.00
C MET A 389 -11.12 13.38 -3.31
N VAL A 390 -11.40 14.28 -2.39
CA VAL A 390 -10.36 15.01 -1.65
C VAL A 390 -9.61 14.05 -0.73
N ALA A 391 -8.29 14.08 -0.83
CA ALA A 391 -7.41 13.21 -0.07
C ALA A 391 -6.82 13.94 1.14
N GLU A 392 -6.42 13.17 2.14
CA GLU A 392 -5.72 13.67 3.32
C GLU A 392 -4.21 13.53 3.11
N GLY A 393 -3.48 14.65 3.08
CA GLY A 393 -2.01 14.67 3.15
C GLY A 393 -1.25 14.08 1.95
N GLU A 394 -1.86 13.93 0.76
CA GLU A 394 -1.16 13.36 -0.40
C GLU A 394 -0.16 14.31 -1.07
N GLY A 395 -0.36 15.62 -0.96
CA GLY A 395 0.51 16.63 -1.56
C GLY A 395 1.61 17.09 -0.61
N ARG A 396 2.86 16.66 -0.84
CA ARG A 396 4.02 17.04 0.02
C ARG A 396 4.23 18.56 0.16
N LYS A 397 3.67 19.36 -0.72
CA LYS A 397 3.83 20.83 -0.77
C LYS A 397 2.49 21.55 -0.69
N ASP A 398 1.40 20.86 -0.40
CA ASP A 398 0.06 21.43 -0.42
C ASP A 398 -0.04 22.62 0.52
N ASP A 399 0.41 22.51 1.76
CA ASP A 399 0.42 23.61 2.72
C ASP A 399 1.24 24.82 2.26
N ALA A 400 2.43 24.58 1.69
CA ALA A 400 3.33 25.63 1.22
C ALA A 400 2.82 26.32 -0.06
N THR A 401 1.95 25.65 -0.83
CA THR A 401 1.42 26.16 -2.11
C THR A 401 -0.04 26.60 -2.03
N HIS A 402 -0.68 26.52 -0.86
CA HIS A 402 -2.12 26.75 -0.66
C HIS A 402 -2.98 25.90 -1.59
N ARG A 403 -2.62 24.65 -1.79
CA ARG A 403 -3.33 23.66 -2.59
C ARG A 403 -3.87 22.54 -1.70
N LEU A 404 -4.83 21.83 -2.25
CA LEU A 404 -5.29 20.54 -1.77
C LEU A 404 -5.06 19.50 -2.86
N SER A 405 -5.11 18.24 -2.49
CA SER A 405 -4.97 17.12 -3.42
C SER A 405 -6.20 16.24 -3.41
N GLY A 406 -6.48 15.62 -4.54
CA GLY A 406 -7.56 14.65 -4.67
C GLY A 406 -7.28 13.61 -5.75
N ARG A 407 -8.05 12.54 -5.72
CA ARG A 407 -7.98 11.46 -6.71
C ARG A 407 -9.17 11.52 -7.67
N ALA A 408 -8.86 11.56 -8.97
CA ALA A 408 -9.85 11.40 -10.01
C ALA A 408 -10.41 9.96 -10.05
N PRO A 409 -11.53 9.68 -10.74
CA PRO A 409 -12.04 8.32 -10.91
C PRO A 409 -11.00 7.34 -11.46
N ASP A 410 -10.19 7.76 -12.41
CA ASP A 410 -9.10 6.99 -13.01
C ASP A 410 -7.82 6.92 -12.15
N ASN A 411 -7.90 7.40 -10.91
CA ASN A 411 -6.85 7.43 -9.89
C ASN A 411 -5.70 8.42 -10.14
N ARG A 412 -5.81 9.31 -11.14
CA ARG A 412 -4.81 10.38 -11.29
C ARG A 412 -4.83 11.30 -10.08
N LEU A 413 -3.63 11.68 -9.64
CA LEU A 413 -3.44 12.69 -8.61
C LEU A 413 -3.63 14.07 -9.23
N VAL A 414 -4.50 14.87 -8.63
CA VAL A 414 -4.76 16.24 -9.05
C VAL A 414 -4.58 17.17 -7.86
N HIS A 415 -3.69 18.15 -8.00
CA HIS A 415 -3.56 19.24 -7.04
C HIS A 415 -4.43 20.40 -7.52
N PHE A 416 -5.23 20.95 -6.63
CA PHE A 416 -6.14 22.05 -6.95
C PHE A 416 -6.03 23.19 -5.94
N THR A 417 -6.41 24.40 -6.36
CA THR A 417 -6.40 25.58 -5.50
C THR A 417 -7.39 25.40 -4.35
N LYS A 418 -6.93 25.63 -3.13
CA LYS A 418 -7.80 25.54 -1.94
C LYS A 418 -8.92 26.58 -2.07
N PRO A 419 -10.21 26.16 -2.08
CA PRO A 419 -11.33 27.10 -2.16
C PRO A 419 -11.55 27.83 -0.83
N GLU A 420 -12.29 28.96 -0.88
CA GLU A 420 -12.72 29.66 0.34
C GLU A 420 -13.71 28.82 1.17
N GLN A 421 -14.56 28.06 0.48
CA GLN A 421 -15.44 27.09 1.13
C GLN A 421 -14.62 25.97 1.74
N GLU A 422 -14.89 25.65 3.00
CA GLU A 422 -14.25 24.52 3.67
C GLU A 422 -14.54 23.20 2.94
N VAL A 423 -13.47 22.45 2.66
CA VAL A 423 -13.49 21.15 2.00
C VAL A 423 -12.76 20.14 2.88
N ARG A 424 -13.36 18.99 3.08
CA ARG A 424 -12.86 17.93 3.97
C ARG A 424 -12.31 16.75 3.16
N PRO A 425 -11.32 16.03 3.64
CA PRO A 425 -10.99 14.71 3.10
C PRO A 425 -12.22 13.81 2.99
N GLY A 426 -12.40 13.18 1.82
CA GLY A 426 -13.58 12.40 1.50
C GLY A 426 -14.74 13.18 0.85
N ASP A 427 -14.76 14.53 0.89
CA ASP A 427 -15.67 15.32 0.05
C ASP A 427 -15.27 15.21 -1.42
N VAL A 428 -16.19 15.52 -2.32
CA VAL A 428 -15.94 15.51 -3.76
C VAL A 428 -15.95 16.95 -4.28
N VAL A 429 -14.91 17.30 -5.03
CA VAL A 429 -14.81 18.60 -5.72
C VAL A 429 -14.77 18.42 -7.22
N THR A 430 -15.37 19.34 -7.93
CA THR A 430 -15.32 19.42 -9.41
C THR A 430 -14.37 20.53 -9.81
N VAL A 431 -13.37 20.20 -10.61
CA VAL A 431 -12.33 21.14 -11.05
C VAL A 431 -12.03 20.98 -12.55
N GLU A 432 -11.56 22.05 -13.17
CA GLU A 432 -11.02 22.01 -14.54
C GLU A 432 -9.50 21.85 -14.48
N VAL A 433 -8.98 20.89 -15.23
CA VAL A 433 -7.52 20.64 -15.32
C VAL A 433 -6.88 21.73 -16.17
N THR A 434 -5.93 22.47 -15.60
CA THR A 434 -5.24 23.59 -16.24
C THR A 434 -3.84 23.24 -16.75
N TYR A 435 -3.18 22.24 -16.11
CA TYR A 435 -1.82 21.84 -16.47
C TYR A 435 -1.60 20.34 -16.20
N ALA A 436 -0.70 19.73 -16.96
CA ALA A 436 -0.31 18.34 -16.82
C ALA A 436 1.20 18.16 -16.67
N ALA A 437 1.59 17.45 -15.63
CA ALA A 437 2.93 16.92 -15.41
C ALA A 437 2.95 15.38 -15.66
N PRO A 438 4.11 14.74 -15.78
CA PRO A 438 4.18 13.29 -15.99
C PRO A 438 3.46 12.46 -14.91
N HIS A 439 3.44 12.91 -13.65
CA HIS A 439 2.94 12.14 -12.52
C HIS A 439 1.71 12.74 -11.81
N HIS A 440 1.28 13.92 -12.19
CA HIS A 440 0.12 14.60 -11.59
C HIS A 440 -0.49 15.63 -12.54
N LEU A 441 -1.68 16.08 -12.21
CA LEU A 441 -2.38 17.16 -12.87
C LEU A 441 -2.49 18.37 -11.93
N LEU A 442 -2.65 19.56 -12.49
CA LEU A 442 -2.96 20.79 -11.75
C LEU A 442 -4.29 21.37 -12.21
N ALA A 443 -5.06 21.86 -11.25
CA ALA A 443 -6.28 22.61 -11.45
C ALA A 443 -6.16 23.94 -10.69
N GLU A 444 -5.57 24.95 -11.33
CA GLU A 444 -5.26 26.25 -10.70
C GLU A 444 -6.41 27.26 -10.80
N GLY A 445 -7.47 26.89 -11.50
CA GLY A 445 -8.72 27.65 -11.56
C GLY A 445 -9.55 27.51 -10.27
N PRO A 446 -10.70 28.21 -10.20
CA PRO A 446 -11.64 28.06 -9.09
C PRO A 446 -12.23 26.65 -9.07
N VAL A 447 -12.55 26.14 -7.88
CA VAL A 447 -13.35 24.93 -7.72
C VAL A 447 -14.76 25.23 -8.23
N LEU A 448 -15.25 24.41 -9.16
CA LEU A 448 -16.54 24.62 -9.84
C LEU A 448 -17.72 24.18 -8.98
N ASP A 449 -17.54 23.09 -8.20
CA ASP A 449 -18.55 22.56 -7.30
C ASP A 449 -17.90 21.84 -6.12
N VAL A 450 -18.58 21.84 -4.97
CA VAL A 450 -18.18 21.11 -3.77
C VAL A 450 -19.37 20.31 -3.26
N ARG A 451 -19.30 19.01 -3.42
CA ARG A 451 -20.30 18.06 -2.90
C ARG A 451 -19.85 17.50 -1.55
N ARG A 452 -20.58 17.86 -0.51
CA ARG A 452 -20.41 17.27 0.83
C ARG A 452 -20.83 15.81 0.81
N THR A 453 -20.07 14.94 1.48
CA THR A 453 -20.29 13.51 1.47
C THR A 453 -20.37 12.91 2.88
N ARG A 454 -20.96 11.72 2.99
CA ARG A 454 -20.91 10.91 4.24
C ARG A 454 -19.46 10.62 4.66
N ALA A 455 -18.55 10.51 3.69
CA ALA A 455 -17.13 10.26 3.93
C ALA A 455 -16.44 11.45 4.60
N GLY A 456 -16.75 12.69 4.18
CA GLY A 456 -16.32 13.89 4.86
C GLY A 456 -16.88 14.00 6.28
N ASP A 457 -18.16 13.61 6.47
CA ASP A 457 -18.78 13.58 7.82
C ASP A 457 -18.10 12.54 8.73
N ALA A 458 -17.73 11.39 8.19
CA ALA A 458 -16.98 10.35 8.92
C ALA A 458 -15.57 10.84 9.31
N TRP A 459 -14.91 11.60 8.42
CA TRP A 459 -13.62 12.22 8.69
C TRP A 459 -13.72 13.25 9.84
N ASP A 460 -14.70 14.16 9.80
CA ASP A 460 -14.94 15.12 10.88
C ASP A 460 -15.20 14.43 12.22
N LYS A 461 -16.08 13.43 12.23
CA LYS A 461 -16.40 12.66 13.43
C LYS A 461 -15.16 11.97 14.02
N ARG A 462 -14.32 11.41 13.17
CA ARG A 462 -13.07 10.76 13.58
C ARG A 462 -12.10 11.76 14.19
N ASN A 463 -11.87 12.90 13.53
CA ASN A 463 -10.94 13.93 14.01
C ASN A 463 -11.43 14.57 15.32
N ALA A 464 -12.73 14.83 15.46
CA ALA A 464 -13.31 15.29 16.70
C ALA A 464 -13.11 14.28 17.84
N ALA A 465 -13.27 12.98 17.56
CA ALA A 465 -13.04 11.93 18.55
C ALA A 465 -11.55 11.80 18.93
N GLU A 466 -10.63 11.99 17.98
CA GLU A 466 -9.20 11.98 18.25
C GLU A 466 -8.75 13.21 19.06
N ALA A 467 -9.27 14.38 18.73
CA ALA A 467 -9.01 15.61 19.47
C ALA A 467 -9.58 15.59 20.91
N ALA A 468 -10.69 14.88 21.12
CA ALA A 468 -11.30 14.70 22.44
C ALA A 468 -10.59 13.66 23.35
N LYS A 469 -9.68 12.87 22.79
CA LYS A 469 -8.86 11.95 23.60
C LYS A 469 -7.98 12.78 24.52
N PRO A 470 -8.00 12.57 25.87
CA PRO A 470 -7.14 13.29 26.76
C PRO A 470 -5.69 13.07 26.33
N ALA A 471 -4.95 14.15 26.12
CA ALA A 471 -3.50 14.09 25.94
C ALA A 471 -2.98 13.27 27.12
N GLY A 472 -2.33 12.12 26.83
CA GLY A 472 -1.81 11.25 27.88
C GLY A 472 -1.01 12.10 28.84
N VAL A 473 -1.43 12.13 30.12
CA VAL A 473 -0.69 12.85 31.15
C VAL A 473 0.66 12.16 31.27
N MET A 474 1.67 12.72 30.64
CA MET A 474 3.04 12.41 30.99
C MET A 474 3.21 12.85 32.44
N LEU A 475 3.12 11.92 33.35
CA LEU A 475 3.61 12.12 34.71
C LEU A 475 5.14 12.24 34.62
N GLY A 476 5.58 13.42 34.17
CA GLY A 476 6.98 13.80 34.24
C GLY A 476 7.35 13.80 35.70
N LEU A 477 8.22 12.89 36.09
CA LEU A 477 8.93 13.02 37.37
C LEU A 477 9.56 14.43 37.39
N PRO A 478 9.41 15.21 38.46
CA PRO A 478 10.04 16.51 38.52
C PRO A 478 11.55 16.33 38.33
N LYS A 479 12.12 17.06 37.38
CA LYS A 479 13.57 17.11 37.21
C LYS A 479 14.17 17.69 38.49
N ILE A 480 14.64 16.86 39.34
CA ILE A 480 15.43 17.28 40.50
C ILE A 480 16.82 17.61 39.98
N GLY A 481 17.15 18.88 39.99
CA GLY A 481 18.50 19.38 40.05
C GLY A 481 19.33 19.34 38.75
N VAL A 482 19.03 20.24 37.83
CA VAL A 482 20.09 20.84 36.97
C VAL A 482 20.02 22.34 37.23
N PRO A 483 21.10 22.99 37.76
CA PRO A 483 21.12 24.46 37.90
C PRO A 483 21.00 25.11 36.52
N GLU A 484 20.16 26.13 36.38
CA GLU A 484 20.14 26.97 35.19
C GLU A 484 21.55 27.54 34.93
N PRO A 485 22.02 27.55 33.69
CA PRO A 485 23.23 28.26 33.32
C PRO A 485 23.01 29.75 33.58
N LEU A 486 23.92 30.35 34.34
CA LEU A 486 23.97 31.81 34.57
C LEU A 486 23.99 32.56 33.23
N PRO A 487 23.27 33.68 33.12
CA PRO A 487 23.32 34.48 31.90
C PRO A 487 24.73 34.98 31.63
N ALA A 488 25.19 34.83 30.42
CA ALA A 488 26.51 35.31 29.98
C ALA A 488 26.61 36.82 30.21
N ALA A 489 27.63 37.24 30.95
CA ALA A 489 27.91 38.63 31.21
C ALA A 489 28.18 39.36 29.86
N ALA A 490 27.47 40.47 29.66
CA ALA A 490 27.69 41.34 28.53
C ALA A 490 29.13 41.88 28.56
N SER A 491 29.93 41.50 27.58
CA SER A 491 31.25 42.12 27.34
C SER A 491 31.03 43.52 26.78
N SER A 492 31.24 44.51 27.63
CA SER A 492 31.39 45.92 27.21
C SER A 492 32.57 46.05 26.27
N GLY A 493 32.31 46.41 25.01
CA GLY A 493 33.35 46.77 24.06
C GLY A 493 34.13 47.99 24.54
N CYS A 494 35.43 47.86 24.54
CA CYS A 494 36.36 48.99 24.55
C CYS A 494 36.93 49.08 23.15
N GLY A 495 36.58 50.14 22.42
CA GLY A 495 37.28 50.52 21.18
C GLY A 495 38.62 51.14 21.51
N CYS A 496 39.61 50.85 20.69
CA CYS A 496 40.74 51.74 20.41
C CYS A 496 41.36 51.30 19.07
N ASP A 497 41.49 52.30 18.20
CA ASP A 497 42.31 52.47 17.00
C ASP A 497 42.19 51.47 15.86
#